data_a1cd6951673d1010904658eb4b95ab9f
#
_entry.id   a1cd6951673d1010904658eb4b95ab9f
#
_cell.length_a   1.000
_cell.length_b   1.000
_cell.length_c   1.000
_cell.angle_alpha   90.00
_cell.angle_beta   90.00
_cell.angle_gamma   90.00
#
_symmetry.space_group_name_H-M   'P 1'
#
loop_
_entity.id
_entity.type
_entity.pdbx_description
1 polymer ?
#
loop_
_entity_poly.entity_id
_entity_poly.type
_entity_poly.pdbx_seq_one_letter_code
_entity_poly.pdbx_strand_id
1 'polypeptide(L)'
;ACSQQSGNAKDICVETVKGREKVAMAHLQYQRSGAAKDMSKLNEARYEARYELAKEVCDDQAGNAKDECLAQAKATRDKAKANVKMAKNVGEARPDADETKMKADYDVAKQRCDAMNGDAKDACTASARARFGQ
;
A
#
# COMPACT_ATOMS: atom_id res chain seq x y z
N ALA A 1 -21.37 -26.09 0.54
CA ALA A 1 -21.74 -24.71 0.35
C ALA A 1 -22.52 -24.17 1.56
N CYS A 2 -22.59 -22.84 1.73
CA CYS A 2 -23.22 -22.20 2.90
C CYS A 2 -24.72 -22.48 3.06
N SER A 3 -25.40 -22.96 2.02
CA SER A 3 -26.83 -23.32 2.04
C SER A 3 -27.19 -24.46 2.99
N GLN A 4 -26.23 -25.26 3.43
CA GLN A 4 -26.43 -26.32 4.39
C GLN A 4 -26.34 -25.85 5.86
N GLN A 5 -25.99 -24.59 6.07
CA GLN A 5 -25.90 -23.99 7.39
C GLN A 5 -27.08 -23.04 7.63
N SER A 6 -27.36 -22.74 8.89
CA SER A 6 -28.43 -21.85 9.32
C SER A 6 -27.94 -20.86 10.38
N GLY A 7 -28.69 -19.78 10.58
CA GLY A 7 -28.34 -18.76 11.57
C GLY A 7 -26.97 -18.14 11.32
N ASN A 8 -26.28 -17.72 12.38
CA ASN A 8 -25.01 -17.03 12.30
C ASN A 8 -23.90 -17.86 11.62
N ALA A 9 -23.92 -19.20 11.73
CA ALA A 9 -22.98 -20.05 11.00
C ALA A 9 -23.11 -19.89 9.47
N LYS A 10 -24.32 -19.68 8.96
CA LYS A 10 -24.55 -19.37 7.55
C LYS A 10 -24.00 -18.01 7.18
N ASP A 11 -24.21 -17.00 8.01
CA ASP A 11 -23.77 -15.64 7.77
C ASP A 11 -22.23 -15.56 7.77
N ILE A 12 -21.57 -16.20 8.71
CA ILE A 12 -20.11 -16.38 8.74
C ILE A 12 -19.59 -17.06 7.47
N CYS A 13 -20.24 -18.13 7.03
CA CYS A 13 -19.87 -18.85 5.81
C CYS A 13 -20.01 -17.94 4.58
N VAL A 14 -21.13 -17.25 4.43
CA VAL A 14 -21.39 -16.33 3.30
C VAL A 14 -20.37 -15.21 3.28
N GLU A 15 -20.09 -14.58 4.43
CA GLU A 15 -19.13 -13.49 4.50
C GLU A 15 -17.68 -13.95 4.23
N THR A 16 -17.33 -15.17 4.66
CA THR A 16 -16.05 -15.79 4.32
C THR A 16 -15.88 -15.95 2.81
N VAL A 17 -16.90 -16.43 2.11
CA VAL A 17 -16.85 -16.59 0.64
C VAL A 17 -16.74 -15.24 -0.06
N LYS A 18 -17.57 -14.28 0.31
CA LYS A 18 -17.53 -12.91 -0.25
C LYS A 18 -16.16 -12.25 -0.03
N GLY A 19 -15.60 -12.38 1.17
CA GLY A 19 -14.29 -11.83 1.48
C GLY A 19 -13.18 -12.44 0.65
N ARG A 20 -13.19 -13.76 0.48
CA ARG A 20 -12.23 -14.46 -0.39
C ARG A 20 -12.34 -14.02 -1.84
N GLU A 21 -13.54 -13.85 -2.36
CA GLU A 21 -13.78 -13.38 -3.72
C GLU A 21 -13.22 -11.96 -3.92
N LYS A 22 -13.54 -11.02 -3.03
CA LYS A 22 -13.01 -9.65 -3.08
C LYS A 22 -11.48 -9.62 -3.06
N VAL A 23 -10.86 -10.38 -2.17
CA VAL A 23 -9.40 -10.47 -2.06
C VAL A 23 -8.79 -11.09 -3.31
N ALA A 24 -9.39 -12.16 -3.85
CA ALA A 24 -8.91 -12.80 -5.08
C ALA A 24 -8.97 -11.85 -6.28
N MET A 25 -10.05 -11.09 -6.43
CA MET A 25 -10.19 -10.10 -7.51
C MET A 25 -9.14 -8.99 -7.41
N ALA A 26 -8.94 -8.45 -6.21
CA ALA A 26 -7.91 -7.43 -5.97
C ALA A 26 -6.49 -7.98 -6.19
N HIS A 27 -6.24 -9.23 -5.83
CA HIS A 27 -4.97 -9.90 -6.08
C HIS A 27 -4.69 -10.09 -7.57
N LEU A 28 -5.69 -10.55 -8.33
CA LEU A 28 -5.57 -10.68 -9.79
C LEU A 28 -5.27 -9.32 -10.45
N GLN A 29 -5.94 -8.26 -9.99
CA GLN A 29 -5.67 -6.92 -10.50
C GLN A 29 -4.24 -6.48 -10.23
N TYR A 30 -3.75 -6.71 -9.02
CA TYR A 30 -2.36 -6.43 -8.67
C TYR A 30 -1.36 -7.26 -9.48
N GLN A 31 -1.64 -8.55 -9.69
CA GLN A 31 -0.79 -9.41 -10.52
C GLN A 31 -0.67 -8.92 -11.97
N ARG A 32 -1.75 -8.36 -12.51
CA ARG A 32 -1.76 -7.81 -13.89
C ARG A 32 -1.01 -6.49 -14.00
N SER A 33 -1.18 -5.60 -13.04
CA SER A 33 -0.67 -4.23 -13.10
C SER A 33 0.71 -4.05 -12.48
N GLY A 34 1.03 -4.81 -11.41
CA GLY A 34 2.19 -4.59 -10.57
C GLY A 34 2.22 -3.22 -9.88
N ALA A 35 1.13 -2.44 -9.99
CA ALA A 35 1.08 -1.06 -9.53
C ALA A 35 0.92 -0.96 -8.00
N ALA A 36 1.62 -0.01 -7.39
CA ALA A 36 1.53 0.26 -5.95
C ALA A 36 0.10 0.57 -5.48
N LYS A 37 -0.69 1.27 -6.31
CA LYS A 37 -2.11 1.54 -6.03
C LYS A 37 -2.95 0.26 -5.93
N ASP A 38 -2.66 -0.74 -6.76
CA ASP A 38 -3.39 -2.00 -6.75
C ASP A 38 -2.93 -2.92 -5.61
N MET A 39 -1.67 -2.83 -5.18
CA MET A 39 -1.21 -3.41 -3.92
C MET A 39 -1.94 -2.81 -2.72
N SER A 40 -2.12 -1.49 -2.69
CA SER A 40 -2.89 -0.82 -1.64
C SER A 40 -4.34 -1.30 -1.61
N LYS A 41 -4.99 -1.44 -2.76
CA LYS A 41 -6.35 -2.01 -2.88
C LYS A 41 -6.43 -3.46 -2.42
N LEU A 42 -5.42 -4.28 -2.73
CA LEU A 42 -5.35 -5.65 -2.23
C LEU A 42 -5.27 -5.70 -0.70
N ASN A 43 -4.42 -4.87 -0.11
CA ASN A 43 -4.32 -4.78 1.35
C ASN A 43 -5.63 -4.26 1.99
N GLU A 44 -6.28 -3.30 1.34
CA GLU A 44 -7.60 -2.80 1.73
C GLU A 44 -8.66 -3.90 1.69
N ALA A 45 -8.74 -4.66 0.60
CA ALA A 45 -9.64 -5.80 0.48
C ALA A 45 -9.42 -6.85 1.61
N ARG A 46 -8.15 -7.10 1.97
CA ARG A 46 -7.79 -8.03 3.04
C ARG A 46 -8.27 -7.57 4.41
N TYR A 47 -8.02 -6.32 4.81
CA TYR A 47 -8.43 -5.88 6.14
C TYR A 47 -9.94 -5.66 6.24
N GLU A 48 -10.60 -5.23 5.17
CA GLU A 48 -12.07 -5.10 5.16
C GLU A 48 -12.74 -6.49 5.22
N ALA A 49 -12.26 -7.47 4.45
CA ALA A 49 -12.79 -8.84 4.52
C ALA A 49 -12.67 -9.44 5.93
N ARG A 50 -11.55 -9.22 6.61
CA ARG A 50 -11.35 -9.66 7.99
C ARG A 50 -12.28 -8.95 8.96
N TYR A 51 -12.52 -7.67 8.77
CA TYR A 51 -13.42 -6.88 9.62
C TYR A 51 -14.87 -7.33 9.46
N GLU A 52 -15.35 -7.50 8.23
CA GLU A 52 -16.72 -7.97 7.99
C GLU A 52 -16.93 -9.37 8.59
N LEU A 53 -15.99 -10.29 8.40
CA LEU A 53 -16.05 -11.62 9.02
C LEU A 53 -16.02 -11.53 10.55
N ALA A 54 -15.19 -10.69 11.13
CA ALA A 54 -15.10 -10.50 12.59
C ALA A 54 -16.41 -9.99 13.18
N LYS A 55 -17.14 -9.11 12.46
CA LYS A 55 -18.47 -8.66 12.89
C LYS A 55 -19.46 -9.83 12.99
N GLU A 56 -19.51 -10.69 11.98
CA GLU A 56 -20.38 -11.88 12.00
C GLU A 56 -20.02 -12.82 13.16
N VAL A 57 -18.74 -13.01 13.43
CA VAL A 57 -18.28 -13.81 14.58
C VAL A 57 -18.69 -13.15 15.91
N CYS A 58 -18.61 -11.81 16.02
CA CYS A 58 -19.05 -11.09 17.21
C CYS A 58 -20.56 -11.19 17.46
N ASP A 59 -21.36 -11.43 16.42
CA ASP A 59 -22.83 -11.57 16.54
C ASP A 59 -23.25 -12.81 17.30
N ASP A 60 -22.39 -13.81 17.50
CA ASP A 60 -22.62 -14.94 18.41
C ASP A 60 -22.58 -14.54 19.89
N GLN A 61 -22.09 -13.37 20.21
CA GLN A 61 -21.97 -12.85 21.57
C GLN A 61 -23.11 -11.88 21.88
N ALA A 62 -23.31 -11.58 23.16
CA ALA A 62 -24.34 -10.65 23.61
C ALA A 62 -23.77 -9.65 24.64
N GLY A 63 -24.47 -8.50 24.82
CA GLY A 63 -24.12 -7.51 25.82
C GLY A 63 -22.71 -6.95 25.67
N ASN A 64 -22.03 -6.69 26.78
CA ASN A 64 -20.69 -6.09 26.80
C ASN A 64 -19.64 -6.90 26.04
N ALA A 65 -19.77 -8.24 26.05
CA ALA A 65 -18.84 -9.09 25.32
C ALA A 65 -18.92 -8.87 23.79
N LYS A 66 -20.12 -8.67 23.26
CA LYS A 66 -20.32 -8.31 21.85
C LYS A 66 -19.74 -6.93 21.54
N ASP A 67 -20.02 -5.95 22.40
CA ASP A 67 -19.51 -4.57 22.21
C ASP A 67 -17.98 -4.52 22.23
N GLU A 68 -17.35 -5.26 23.14
CA GLU A 68 -15.89 -5.39 23.20
C GLU A 68 -15.31 -6.07 21.96
N CYS A 69 -15.94 -7.16 21.50
CA CYS A 69 -15.56 -7.87 20.29
C CYS A 69 -15.61 -6.94 19.06
N LEU A 70 -16.68 -6.18 18.89
CA LEU A 70 -16.84 -5.22 17.80
C LEU A 70 -15.82 -4.08 17.90
N ALA A 71 -15.55 -3.57 19.09
CA ALA A 71 -14.53 -2.53 19.31
C ALA A 71 -13.13 -3.03 18.94
N GLN A 72 -12.78 -4.26 19.30
CA GLN A 72 -11.50 -4.88 18.91
C GLN A 72 -11.40 -5.08 17.41
N ALA A 73 -12.45 -5.57 16.76
CA ALA A 73 -12.51 -5.75 15.32
C ALA A 73 -12.30 -4.42 14.58
N LYS A 74 -12.97 -3.36 15.04
CA LYS A 74 -12.81 -2.01 14.50
C LYS A 74 -11.38 -1.47 14.71
N ALA A 75 -10.83 -1.61 15.90
CA ALA A 75 -9.48 -1.17 16.20
C ALA A 75 -8.42 -1.88 15.33
N THR A 76 -8.58 -3.16 15.10
CA THR A 76 -7.70 -3.96 14.23
C THR A 76 -7.77 -3.47 12.78
N ARG A 77 -8.98 -3.22 12.26
CA ARG A 77 -9.18 -2.64 10.93
C ARG A 77 -8.54 -1.26 10.82
N ASP A 78 -8.78 -0.38 11.77
CA ASP A 78 -8.31 1.00 11.73
C ASP A 78 -6.77 1.08 11.80
N LYS A 79 -6.13 0.19 12.57
CA LYS A 79 -4.66 0.03 12.56
C LYS A 79 -4.14 -0.44 11.19
N ALA A 80 -4.77 -1.45 10.60
CA ALA A 80 -4.40 -1.95 9.27
C ALA A 80 -4.57 -0.86 8.20
N LYS A 81 -5.66 -0.10 8.26
CA LYS A 81 -5.92 1.04 7.38
C LYS A 81 -4.84 2.13 7.50
N ALA A 82 -4.45 2.47 8.73
CA ALA A 82 -3.38 3.43 8.99
C ALA A 82 -2.03 2.95 8.43
N ASN A 83 -1.71 1.67 8.58
CA ASN A 83 -0.49 1.07 8.03
C ASN A 83 -0.46 1.11 6.49
N VAL A 84 -1.57 0.80 5.83
CA VAL A 84 -1.69 0.88 4.36
C VAL A 84 -1.52 2.32 3.88
N LYS A 85 -2.15 3.28 4.55
CA LYS A 85 -2.01 4.71 4.24
C LYS A 85 -0.57 5.19 4.41
N MET A 86 0.09 4.80 5.49
CA MET A 86 1.49 5.16 5.75
C MET A 86 2.42 4.58 4.67
N ALA A 87 2.26 3.31 4.31
CA ALA A 87 3.04 2.65 3.26
C ALA A 87 2.85 3.34 1.89
N LYS A 88 1.62 3.76 1.57
CA LYS A 88 1.31 4.53 0.36
C LYS A 88 2.03 5.88 0.37
N ASN A 89 1.96 6.63 1.45
CA ASN A 89 2.61 7.93 1.57
C ASN A 89 4.14 7.83 1.44
N VAL A 90 4.75 6.82 2.06
CA VAL A 90 6.19 6.56 1.92
C VAL A 90 6.53 6.19 0.47
N GLY A 91 5.74 5.35 -0.19
CA GLY A 91 5.92 4.97 -1.59
C GLY A 91 5.77 6.14 -2.57
N GLU A 92 4.89 7.10 -2.30
CA GLU A 92 4.69 8.31 -3.10
C GLU A 92 5.81 9.36 -2.87
N ALA A 93 6.29 9.51 -1.63
CA ALA A 93 7.34 10.50 -1.30
C ALA A 93 8.75 10.08 -1.75
N ARG A 94 9.02 8.80 -1.89
CA ARG A 94 10.36 8.26 -2.20
C ARG A 94 10.90 8.69 -3.56
N PRO A 95 10.14 8.63 -4.68
CA PRO A 95 10.61 9.11 -5.98
C PRO A 95 10.97 10.59 -5.97
N ASP A 96 10.18 11.43 -5.33
CA ASP A 96 10.41 12.88 -5.25
C ASP A 96 11.68 13.19 -4.46
N ALA A 97 11.93 12.46 -3.37
CA ALA A 97 13.17 12.61 -2.58
C ALA A 97 14.40 12.17 -3.37
N ASP A 98 14.32 11.07 -4.13
CA ASP A 98 15.41 10.57 -4.97
C ASP A 98 15.71 11.55 -6.11
N GLU A 99 14.71 12.13 -6.77
CA GLU A 99 14.87 13.14 -7.81
C GLU A 99 15.54 14.41 -7.26
N THR A 100 15.09 14.89 -6.10
CA THR A 100 15.67 16.05 -5.43
C THR A 100 17.13 15.83 -5.11
N LYS A 101 17.50 14.66 -4.62
CA LYS A 101 18.87 14.29 -4.31
C LYS A 101 19.74 14.23 -5.57
N MET A 102 19.26 13.59 -6.63
CA MET A 102 19.98 13.51 -7.91
C MET A 102 20.24 14.88 -8.52
N LYS A 103 19.25 15.79 -8.42
CA LYS A 103 19.41 17.17 -8.88
C LYS A 103 20.47 17.92 -8.07
N ALA A 104 20.46 17.79 -6.73
CA ALA A 104 21.45 18.41 -5.87
C ALA A 104 22.87 17.88 -6.18
N ASP A 105 23.04 16.59 -6.37
CA ASP A 105 24.32 15.97 -6.74
C ASP A 105 24.81 16.44 -8.11
N TYR A 106 23.90 16.61 -9.08
CA TYR A 106 24.21 17.19 -10.38
C TYR A 106 24.69 18.63 -10.26
N ASP A 107 24.04 19.48 -9.48
CA ASP A 107 24.42 20.89 -9.29
C ASP A 107 25.83 21.01 -8.70
N VAL A 108 26.19 20.15 -7.75
CA VAL A 108 27.56 20.07 -7.20
C VAL A 108 28.57 19.65 -8.28
N ALA A 109 28.26 18.63 -9.05
CA ALA A 109 29.11 18.15 -10.13
C ALA A 109 29.31 19.24 -11.21
N LYS A 110 28.24 19.96 -11.56
CA LYS A 110 28.29 21.09 -12.52
C LYS A 110 29.19 22.21 -12.03
N GLN A 111 29.08 22.57 -10.74
CA GLN A 111 29.96 23.59 -10.16
C GLN A 111 31.46 23.23 -10.28
N ARG A 112 31.78 21.94 -10.08
CA ARG A 112 33.15 21.44 -10.28
C ARG A 112 33.61 21.57 -11.73
N CYS A 113 32.71 21.28 -12.68
CA CYS A 113 32.99 21.46 -14.11
C CYS A 113 33.15 22.90 -14.49
N ASP A 114 32.45 23.84 -13.87
CA ASP A 114 32.53 25.28 -14.13
C ASP A 114 33.91 25.88 -13.74
N ALA A 115 34.67 25.22 -12.87
CA ALA A 115 36.05 25.58 -12.55
C ALA A 115 37.04 25.19 -13.65
N MET A 116 36.62 24.42 -14.66
CA MET A 116 37.43 24.01 -15.82
C MET A 116 37.16 24.91 -17.01
N ASN A 117 38.05 24.85 -18.04
CA ASN A 117 37.95 25.62 -19.27
C ASN A 117 38.00 24.74 -20.52
N GLY A 118 37.41 25.23 -21.61
CA GLY A 118 37.47 24.59 -22.93
C GLY A 118 36.86 23.20 -22.97
N ASP A 119 37.47 22.33 -23.76
CA ASP A 119 37.01 20.95 -24.00
C ASP A 119 36.89 20.11 -22.70
N ALA A 120 37.74 20.38 -21.72
CA ALA A 120 37.70 19.73 -20.42
C ALA A 120 36.43 20.06 -19.66
N LYS A 121 35.94 21.29 -19.72
CA LYS A 121 34.67 21.69 -19.13
C LYS A 121 33.49 21.02 -19.82
N ASP A 122 33.50 20.99 -21.15
CA ASP A 122 32.42 20.36 -21.94
C ASP A 122 32.32 18.85 -21.68
N ALA A 123 33.46 18.17 -21.66
CA ALA A 123 33.52 16.75 -21.33
C ALA A 123 33.05 16.46 -19.89
N CYS A 124 33.43 17.28 -18.91
CA CYS A 124 33.00 17.19 -17.52
C CYS A 124 31.48 17.37 -17.40
N THR A 125 30.91 18.37 -18.05
CA THR A 125 29.47 18.66 -18.04
C THR A 125 28.67 17.56 -18.69
N ALA A 126 29.13 17.02 -19.83
CA ALA A 126 28.48 15.88 -20.49
C ALA A 126 28.48 14.65 -19.61
N SER A 127 29.59 14.34 -18.93
CA SER A 127 29.70 13.22 -17.99
C SER A 127 28.77 13.40 -16.79
N ALA A 128 28.66 14.61 -16.22
CA ALA A 128 27.75 14.89 -15.11
C ALA A 128 26.28 14.71 -15.52
N ARG A 129 25.89 15.19 -16.70
CA ARG A 129 24.52 14.96 -17.23
C ARG A 129 24.20 13.48 -17.39
N ALA A 130 25.09 12.71 -17.98
CA ALA A 130 24.93 11.28 -18.18
C ALA A 130 24.80 10.53 -16.83
N ARG A 131 25.60 10.91 -15.83
CA ARG A 131 25.62 10.28 -14.51
C ARG A 131 24.36 10.54 -13.69
N PHE A 132 23.81 11.75 -13.75
CA PHE A 132 22.67 12.18 -12.93
C PHE A 132 21.36 12.29 -13.71
N GLY A 133 21.29 11.85 -14.96
CA GLY A 133 20.06 11.79 -15.76
C GLY A 133 19.47 13.17 -16.11
N GLN A 134 20.29 14.21 -16.28
CA GLN A 134 19.85 15.57 -16.59
C GLN A 134 19.98 15.91 -18.09
#